data_190311787ba79c0c88762f4f0e31d95a
#
_entry.id   190311787ba79c0c88762f4f0e31d95a
#
_cell.length_a   1.000
_cell.length_b   1.000
_cell.length_c   1.000
_cell.angle_alpha   90.00
_cell.angle_beta   90.00
_cell.angle_gamma   90.00
#
_symmetry.space_group_name_H-M   'P 1'
#
loop_
_entity.id
_entity.type
_entity.pdbx_description
1 polymer ?
#
loop_
_entity_poly.entity_id
_entity_poly.type
_entity_poly.pdbx_seq_one_letter_code
_entity_poly.pdbx_strand_id
1 'polypeptide(L)'
;MKTIRIAVLASLTPLAFSAESQSVSIQFRAMVGDKKFACGQSYEGIGTTRSRITPRDFRFYVHNLRLIDESGNPVPLDLDQDGKWQLDDLALLDFEDASAGCINGTPEMNDHVSGHVPAGHYSGLRFTLGVPFNKNHTELTSQPSPLNLTAMNWVWNAGRKFARIEFTSSGMPRGWVIHLGSTGCRPNQTKTTVPTQCSQPNRPEIEIAGFDPGQDVVIADLASLLKDSNVDTNQPNTEAGCMSAPNDGDCVGLFANLGLPFTGKPAGVQKFMRTQRGALSAAAGSK
;
A
#
# COMPACT_ATOMS: atom_id res chain seq x y z
N MET A 1 -36.45 -17.02 -70.77
CA MET A 1 -35.43 -16.11 -70.22
C MET A 1 -35.60 -16.07 -68.68
N LYS A 2 -34.65 -16.68 -67.91
CA LYS A 2 -34.70 -16.69 -66.44
C LYS A 2 -33.77 -15.60 -65.95
N THR A 3 -34.31 -14.57 -65.31
CA THR A 3 -33.57 -13.45 -64.68
C THR A 3 -33.02 -13.92 -63.31
N ILE A 4 -31.71 -14.01 -63.19
CA ILE A 4 -31.01 -14.28 -61.92
C ILE A 4 -30.86 -12.91 -61.19
N ARG A 5 -31.45 -12.79 -60.00
CA ARG A 5 -31.23 -11.68 -59.07
C ARG A 5 -30.06 -12.02 -58.16
N ILE A 6 -28.96 -11.32 -58.29
CA ILE A 6 -27.83 -11.39 -57.40
C ILE A 6 -28.10 -10.49 -56.18
N ALA A 7 -28.25 -11.07 -55.00
CA ALA A 7 -28.33 -10.33 -53.77
C ALA A 7 -26.90 -10.03 -53.29
N VAL A 8 -26.50 -8.76 -53.22
CA VAL A 8 -25.26 -8.31 -52.60
C VAL A 8 -25.48 -8.21 -51.10
N LEU A 9 -24.90 -9.13 -50.33
CA LEU A 9 -24.80 -8.99 -48.86
C LEU A 9 -23.69 -7.98 -48.57
N ALA A 10 -24.03 -6.83 -48.07
CA ALA A 10 -23.11 -5.88 -47.47
C ALA A 10 -22.71 -6.38 -46.07
N SER A 11 -21.49 -6.86 -45.91
CA SER A 11 -20.92 -7.19 -44.63
C SER A 11 -20.56 -5.92 -43.86
N LEU A 12 -21.33 -5.58 -42.83
CA LEU A 12 -20.98 -4.56 -41.84
C LEU A 12 -19.89 -5.14 -40.91
N THR A 13 -18.64 -4.79 -41.15
CA THR A 13 -17.56 -5.02 -40.19
C THR A 13 -17.72 -4.01 -39.04
N PRO A 14 -17.84 -4.47 -37.77
CA PRO A 14 -17.83 -3.55 -36.63
C PRO A 14 -16.45 -2.87 -36.56
N LEU A 15 -16.44 -1.55 -36.64
CA LEU A 15 -15.26 -0.76 -36.24
C LEU A 15 -15.07 -0.94 -34.73
N ALA A 16 -14.03 -1.69 -34.33
CA ALA A 16 -13.57 -1.70 -32.97
C ALA A 16 -12.97 -0.31 -32.67
N PHE A 17 -13.72 0.53 -31.95
CA PHE A 17 -13.15 1.71 -31.33
C PHE A 17 -12.19 1.23 -30.23
N SER A 18 -10.89 1.36 -30.46
CA SER A 18 -9.90 1.29 -29.39
C SER A 18 -10.21 2.47 -28.47
N ALA A 19 -10.61 2.21 -27.23
CA ALA A 19 -10.76 3.26 -26.25
C ALA A 19 -9.39 3.94 -26.08
N GLU A 20 -9.34 5.25 -26.26
CA GLU A 20 -8.13 6.04 -26.01
C GLU A 20 -7.74 5.84 -24.54
N SER A 21 -6.44 5.69 -24.27
CA SER A 21 -5.93 5.53 -22.92
C SER A 21 -5.18 6.78 -22.48
N GLN A 22 -5.20 7.07 -21.17
CA GLN A 22 -4.45 8.15 -20.56
C GLN A 22 -3.49 7.59 -19.50
N SER A 23 -2.29 8.16 -19.44
CA SER A 23 -1.33 7.89 -18.38
C SER A 23 -1.73 8.59 -17.10
N VAL A 24 -1.58 7.91 -15.97
CA VAL A 24 -1.87 8.41 -14.64
C VAL A 24 -0.69 8.12 -13.73
N SER A 25 -0.30 9.08 -12.91
CA SER A 25 0.66 8.89 -11.82
C SER A 25 0.03 9.31 -10.50
N ILE A 26 -0.24 8.34 -9.63
CA ILE A 26 -0.80 8.56 -8.29
C ILE A 26 0.34 8.85 -7.34
N GLN A 27 0.42 10.07 -6.85
CA GLN A 27 1.46 10.50 -5.91
C GLN A 27 1.07 10.12 -4.48
N PHE A 28 2.05 9.63 -3.72
CA PHE A 28 1.94 9.35 -2.30
C PHE A 28 2.94 10.21 -1.52
N ARG A 29 2.61 10.50 -0.27
CA ARG A 29 3.52 11.22 0.62
C ARG A 29 3.43 10.67 2.03
N ALA A 30 4.56 10.24 2.57
CA ALA A 30 4.66 9.88 3.97
C ALA A 30 4.73 11.13 4.84
N MET A 31 3.87 11.18 5.87
CA MET A 31 3.78 12.28 6.83
C MET A 31 3.82 11.75 8.26
N VAL A 32 4.20 12.62 9.19
CA VAL A 32 4.02 12.41 10.63
C VAL A 32 3.29 13.64 11.18
N GLY A 33 1.97 13.57 11.18
CA GLY A 33 1.10 14.72 11.44
C GLY A 33 1.16 15.75 10.31
N ASP A 34 1.57 16.96 10.63
CA ASP A 34 1.71 18.08 9.69
C ASP A 34 3.09 18.14 9.00
N LYS A 35 4.04 17.28 9.40
CA LYS A 35 5.42 17.29 8.90
C LYS A 35 5.68 16.13 7.94
N LYS A 36 6.47 16.42 6.88
CA LYS A 36 6.94 15.36 5.98
C LYS A 36 7.83 14.38 6.75
N PHE A 37 7.65 13.07 6.46
CA PHE A 37 8.55 12.05 6.94
C PHE A 37 9.97 12.30 6.40
N ALA A 38 10.97 12.10 7.27
CA ALA A 38 12.38 12.03 6.88
C ALA A 38 13.14 11.13 7.86
N CYS A 39 14.09 10.36 7.35
CA CYS A 39 14.98 9.54 8.14
C CYS A 39 15.76 10.37 9.15
N GLY A 40 15.85 9.91 10.40
CA GLY A 40 16.58 10.62 11.47
C GLY A 40 15.92 11.87 12.04
N GLN A 41 14.84 12.37 11.45
CA GLN A 41 14.07 13.48 12.03
C GLN A 41 13.21 12.99 13.19
N SER A 42 13.18 13.76 14.29
CA SER A 42 12.29 13.47 15.42
C SER A 42 10.97 14.23 15.32
N TYR A 43 9.89 13.59 15.79
CA TYR A 43 8.53 14.12 15.79
C TYR A 43 7.94 13.97 17.19
N GLU A 44 7.25 15.02 17.66
CA GLU A 44 6.70 15.11 19.01
C GLU A 44 5.19 14.86 19.03
N GLY A 45 4.67 14.45 20.19
CA GLY A 45 3.24 14.37 20.43
C GLY A 45 2.57 13.13 19.81
N ILE A 46 3.29 12.05 19.59
CA ILE A 46 2.82 10.85 18.89
C ILE A 46 2.25 9.81 19.87
N GLY A 47 1.16 9.17 19.45
CA GLY A 47 0.48 8.14 20.23
C GLY A 47 -0.25 8.66 21.46
N THR A 48 -0.76 7.75 22.28
CA THR A 48 -1.52 8.07 23.49
C THR A 48 -0.66 8.70 24.59
N THR A 49 0.65 8.43 24.58
CA THR A 49 1.63 8.99 25.50
C THR A 49 2.22 10.31 25.06
N ARG A 50 1.85 10.81 23.86
CA ARG A 50 2.39 12.03 23.24
C ARG A 50 3.91 11.99 23.15
N SER A 51 4.46 10.84 22.82
CA SER A 51 5.89 10.58 22.78
C SER A 51 6.60 11.33 21.66
N ARG A 52 7.92 11.45 21.81
CA ARG A 52 8.81 11.77 20.71
C ARG A 52 9.23 10.49 20.02
N ILE A 53 9.05 10.43 18.69
CA ILE A 53 9.52 9.32 17.87
C ILE A 53 10.58 9.77 16.86
N THR A 54 11.44 8.83 16.47
CA THR A 54 12.41 9.03 15.37
C THR A 54 12.30 7.83 14.44
N PRO A 55 11.70 8.00 13.25
CA PRO A 55 11.52 6.94 12.27
C PRO A 55 12.84 6.35 11.76
N ARG A 56 12.78 5.05 11.37
CA ARG A 56 13.87 4.24 10.84
C ARG A 56 13.51 3.48 9.56
N ASP A 57 12.21 3.38 9.24
CA ASP A 57 11.71 2.72 8.04
C ASP A 57 10.28 3.20 7.75
N PHE A 58 9.89 3.31 6.48
CA PHE A 58 8.53 3.60 6.08
C PHE A 58 8.29 3.11 4.66
N ARG A 59 7.91 1.84 4.56
CA ARG A 59 7.59 1.16 3.30
C ARG A 59 6.27 0.41 3.40
N PHE A 60 5.53 0.35 2.29
CA PHE A 60 4.34 -0.50 2.20
C PHE A 60 4.02 -0.84 0.75
N TYR A 61 3.41 -2.02 0.57
CA TYR A 61 2.86 -2.43 -0.71
C TYR A 61 1.42 -1.95 -0.87
N VAL A 62 1.07 -1.64 -2.10
CA VAL A 62 -0.31 -1.41 -2.55
C VAL A 62 -0.59 -2.28 -3.77
N HIS A 63 -1.83 -2.77 -3.91
CA HIS A 63 -2.24 -3.52 -5.08
C HIS A 63 -3.71 -3.26 -5.39
N ASN A 64 -4.16 -3.76 -6.57
CA ASN A 64 -5.54 -3.63 -7.00
C ASN A 64 -6.01 -2.16 -7.00
N LEU A 65 -5.16 -1.27 -7.58
CA LEU A 65 -5.49 0.14 -7.68
C LEU A 65 -6.59 0.35 -8.73
N ARG A 66 -7.58 1.13 -8.38
CA ARG A 66 -8.73 1.48 -9.24
C ARG A 66 -9.05 2.95 -9.06
N LEU A 67 -9.22 3.64 -10.17
CA LEU A 67 -9.84 4.97 -10.15
C LEU A 67 -11.36 4.82 -10.22
N ILE A 68 -12.10 5.75 -9.63
CA ILE A 68 -13.55 5.75 -9.65
C ILE A 68 -14.00 6.78 -10.69
N ASP A 69 -14.74 6.32 -11.68
CA ASP A 69 -15.27 7.19 -12.72
C ASP A 69 -16.44 8.07 -12.22
N GLU A 70 -16.93 8.98 -13.04
CA GLU A 70 -18.06 9.88 -12.72
C GLU A 70 -19.37 9.14 -12.43
N SER A 71 -19.48 7.89 -12.89
CA SER A 71 -20.64 7.02 -12.63
C SER A 71 -20.50 6.22 -11.34
N GLY A 72 -19.36 6.33 -10.66
CA GLY A 72 -19.04 5.58 -9.42
C GLY A 72 -18.50 4.17 -9.68
N ASN A 73 -18.14 3.82 -10.93
CA ASN A 73 -17.60 2.51 -11.25
C ASN A 73 -16.09 2.47 -11.02
N PRO A 74 -15.56 1.39 -10.43
CA PRO A 74 -14.13 1.20 -10.28
C PRO A 74 -13.49 0.75 -11.60
N VAL A 75 -12.54 1.55 -12.09
CA VAL A 75 -11.76 1.31 -13.31
C VAL A 75 -10.35 0.90 -12.90
N PRO A 76 -9.89 -0.32 -13.22
CA PRO A 76 -8.54 -0.76 -12.89
C PRO A 76 -7.47 0.13 -13.50
N LEU A 77 -6.44 0.44 -12.73
CA LEU A 77 -5.21 1.05 -13.21
C LEU A 77 -4.28 -0.07 -13.70
N ASP A 78 -3.97 -0.07 -14.99
CA ASP A 78 -2.99 -0.97 -15.60
C ASP A 78 -1.59 -0.39 -15.33
N LEU A 79 -0.85 -1.03 -14.41
CA LEU A 79 0.41 -0.50 -13.91
C LEU A 79 1.53 -0.63 -14.94
N ASP A 80 2.35 0.39 -15.04
CA ASP A 80 3.63 0.32 -15.74
C ASP A 80 4.52 -0.75 -15.09
N GLN A 81 5.23 -1.51 -15.92
CA GLN A 81 6.14 -2.56 -15.44
C GLN A 81 7.57 -2.02 -15.44
N ASP A 82 7.98 -1.34 -14.36
CA ASP A 82 9.25 -0.63 -14.28
C ASP A 82 10.45 -1.53 -13.91
N GLY A 83 10.15 -2.80 -13.56
CA GLY A 83 11.16 -3.80 -13.19
C GLY A 83 11.81 -3.58 -11.82
N LYS A 84 11.34 -2.60 -11.04
CA LYS A 84 11.91 -2.27 -9.73
C LYS A 84 10.84 -2.10 -8.64
N TRP A 85 9.87 -1.21 -8.87
CA TRP A 85 8.87 -0.82 -7.87
C TRP A 85 7.48 -1.37 -8.17
N GLN A 86 7.20 -1.68 -9.42
CA GLN A 86 5.91 -2.16 -9.90
C GLN A 86 6.02 -3.53 -10.56
N LEU A 87 5.11 -4.43 -10.21
CA LEU A 87 5.04 -5.79 -10.74
C LEU A 87 3.58 -6.25 -10.86
N ASP A 88 3.12 -6.52 -12.07
CA ASP A 88 1.72 -6.83 -12.38
C ASP A 88 0.78 -5.74 -11.84
N ASP A 89 -0.08 -6.07 -10.86
CA ASP A 89 -1.03 -5.17 -10.21
C ASP A 89 -0.57 -4.63 -8.84
N LEU A 90 0.73 -4.76 -8.53
CA LEU A 90 1.31 -4.43 -7.22
C LEU A 90 2.41 -3.39 -7.35
N ALA A 91 2.50 -2.48 -6.40
CA ALA A 91 3.60 -1.53 -6.25
C ALA A 91 4.12 -1.47 -4.81
N LEU A 92 5.43 -1.22 -4.66
CA LEU A 92 6.06 -0.87 -3.38
C LEU A 92 6.28 0.63 -3.31
N LEU A 93 5.72 1.28 -2.30
CA LEU A 93 6.02 2.64 -1.90
C LEU A 93 7.16 2.58 -0.87
N ASP A 94 8.20 3.38 -1.09
CA ASP A 94 9.41 3.42 -0.27
C ASP A 94 9.81 4.88 0.00
N PHE A 95 9.70 5.30 1.26
CA PHE A 95 9.96 6.67 1.68
C PHE A 95 11.24 6.81 2.49
N GLU A 96 11.96 5.71 2.73
CA GLU A 96 13.24 5.76 3.40
C GLU A 96 14.38 5.83 2.37
N ASP A 97 15.49 6.48 2.71
CA ASP A 97 16.58 6.85 1.80
C ASP A 97 17.94 6.30 2.25
N ALA A 98 17.94 5.30 3.14
CA ALA A 98 19.12 4.73 3.79
C ALA A 98 19.97 5.74 4.58
N SER A 99 19.49 6.96 4.80
CA SER A 99 20.20 7.96 5.61
C SER A 99 19.92 7.83 7.12
N ALA A 100 20.75 8.44 7.92
CA ALA A 100 20.61 8.55 9.38
C ALA A 100 20.22 7.21 10.06
N GLY A 101 18.98 7.08 10.53
CA GLY A 101 18.47 5.87 11.22
C GLY A 101 17.89 4.79 10.30
N CYS A 102 17.73 5.06 9.01
CA CYS A 102 17.13 4.16 8.01
C CYS A 102 18.18 3.19 7.43
N ILE A 103 18.75 2.35 8.26
CA ILE A 103 19.94 1.54 7.93
C ILE A 103 19.65 0.24 7.14
N ASN A 104 18.38 -0.09 6.95
CA ASN A 104 17.98 -1.34 6.27
C ASN A 104 17.37 -1.10 4.89
N GLY A 105 17.53 0.10 4.35
CA GLY A 105 16.99 0.52 3.09
C GLY A 105 18.02 0.71 1.99
N THR A 106 17.60 1.39 0.95
CA THR A 106 18.44 1.81 -0.18
C THR A 106 18.30 3.31 -0.39
N PRO A 107 19.29 3.98 -1.04
CA PRO A 107 19.18 5.41 -1.31
C PRO A 107 18.03 5.79 -2.25
N GLU A 108 17.55 4.81 -3.03
CA GLU A 108 16.45 5.05 -3.96
C GLU A 108 15.11 4.90 -3.26
N MET A 109 14.26 5.89 -3.45
CA MET A 109 12.89 5.94 -2.95
C MET A 109 11.87 5.76 -4.07
N ASN A 110 10.63 5.43 -3.69
CA ASN A 110 9.48 5.46 -4.59
C ASN A 110 8.25 6.04 -3.88
N ASP A 111 7.77 7.16 -4.38
CA ASP A 111 6.63 7.89 -3.82
C ASP A 111 5.41 7.93 -4.77
N HIS A 112 5.39 7.13 -5.81
CA HIS A 112 4.29 7.13 -6.77
C HIS A 112 3.99 5.75 -7.36
N VAL A 113 2.81 5.64 -7.95
CA VAL A 113 2.38 4.51 -8.77
C VAL A 113 1.90 5.04 -10.11
N SER A 114 2.50 4.53 -11.19
CA SER A 114 2.19 4.94 -12.55
C SER A 114 1.53 3.83 -13.35
N GLY A 115 0.68 4.21 -14.29
CA GLY A 115 -0.01 3.26 -15.15
C GLY A 115 -0.99 3.96 -16.10
N HIS A 116 -1.88 3.17 -16.67
CA HIS A 116 -2.81 3.60 -17.69
C HIS A 116 -4.26 3.26 -17.34
N VAL A 117 -5.17 4.12 -17.70
CA VAL A 117 -6.62 3.91 -17.62
C VAL A 117 -7.28 4.36 -18.92
N PRO A 118 -8.51 3.93 -19.27
CA PRO A 118 -9.27 4.53 -20.35
C PRO A 118 -9.35 6.05 -20.18
N ALA A 119 -9.32 6.81 -21.28
CA ALA A 119 -9.46 8.26 -21.23
C ALA A 119 -10.82 8.65 -20.62
N GLY A 120 -10.80 9.55 -19.63
CA GLY A 120 -12.00 9.96 -18.90
C GLY A 120 -11.68 10.83 -17.69
N HIS A 121 -12.72 11.16 -16.94
CA HIS A 121 -12.62 11.87 -15.67
C HIS A 121 -12.81 10.89 -14.49
N TYR A 122 -12.01 11.07 -13.47
CA TYR A 122 -12.01 10.23 -12.29
C TYR A 122 -12.10 11.09 -11.02
N SER A 123 -12.94 10.68 -10.08
CA SER A 123 -13.25 11.42 -8.86
C SER A 123 -13.10 10.58 -7.59
N GLY A 124 -12.31 9.53 -7.65
CA GLY A 124 -12.03 8.68 -6.49
C GLY A 124 -10.91 7.70 -6.76
N LEU A 125 -10.35 7.17 -5.68
CA LEU A 125 -9.29 6.17 -5.70
C LEU A 125 -9.63 5.05 -4.73
N ARG A 126 -9.43 3.80 -5.14
CA ARG A 126 -9.53 2.62 -4.29
C ARG A 126 -8.32 1.72 -4.52
N PHE A 127 -7.75 1.20 -3.44
CA PHE A 127 -6.66 0.23 -3.50
C PHE A 127 -6.61 -0.61 -2.22
N THR A 128 -5.90 -1.73 -2.27
CA THR A 128 -5.64 -2.56 -1.09
C THR A 128 -4.20 -2.37 -0.64
N LEU A 129 -3.98 -2.04 0.64
CA LEU A 129 -2.66 -2.05 1.23
C LEU A 129 -2.25 -3.50 1.51
N GLY A 130 -1.13 -3.93 0.92
CA GLY A 130 -0.56 -5.26 1.10
C GLY A 130 -0.18 -5.95 -0.18
N VAL A 131 0.10 -7.26 -0.06
CA VAL A 131 0.47 -8.15 -1.15
C VAL A 131 -0.68 -9.13 -1.41
N PRO A 132 -1.15 -9.35 -2.65
CA PRO A 132 -2.20 -10.30 -2.94
C PRO A 132 -1.79 -11.72 -2.50
N PHE A 133 -2.79 -12.54 -2.12
CA PHE A 133 -2.52 -13.84 -1.49
C PHE A 133 -1.63 -14.76 -2.36
N ASN A 134 -1.88 -14.80 -3.65
CA ASN A 134 -1.13 -15.63 -4.61
C ASN A 134 0.34 -15.22 -4.78
N LYS A 135 0.70 -13.99 -4.42
CA LYS A 135 2.08 -13.46 -4.45
C LYS A 135 2.74 -13.45 -3.06
N ASN A 136 1.94 -13.45 -1.99
CA ASN A 136 2.44 -13.25 -0.64
C ASN A 136 3.36 -14.37 -0.15
N HIS A 137 3.04 -15.62 -0.47
CA HIS A 137 3.74 -16.81 0.03
C HIS A 137 4.64 -17.48 -1.00
N THR A 138 4.99 -16.78 -2.07
CA THR A 138 5.91 -17.28 -3.09
C THR A 138 7.35 -17.24 -2.57
N GLU A 139 8.20 -18.13 -3.11
CA GLU A 139 9.60 -18.21 -2.72
C GLU A 139 10.33 -16.89 -3.03
N LEU A 140 11.05 -16.34 -2.03
CA LEU A 140 11.59 -14.97 -2.06
C LEU A 140 12.61 -14.75 -3.17
N THR A 141 13.57 -15.66 -3.29
CA THR A 141 14.75 -15.49 -4.17
C THR A 141 14.40 -15.66 -5.65
N SER A 142 13.30 -16.33 -5.96
CA SER A 142 12.82 -16.53 -7.33
C SER A 142 11.91 -15.43 -7.85
N GLN A 143 11.51 -14.49 -6.98
CA GLN A 143 10.60 -13.42 -7.39
C GLN A 143 11.36 -12.23 -7.99
N PRO A 144 10.78 -11.56 -8.99
CA PRO A 144 11.27 -10.25 -9.43
C PRO A 144 11.03 -9.18 -8.37
N SER A 145 11.73 -8.05 -8.49
CA SER A 145 11.45 -6.86 -7.69
C SER A 145 10.01 -6.38 -7.95
N PRO A 146 9.33 -5.86 -6.91
CA PRO A 146 9.78 -5.60 -5.54
C PRO A 146 9.50 -6.76 -4.56
N LEU A 147 9.12 -7.95 -5.01
CA LEU A 147 8.75 -9.09 -4.14
C LEU A 147 9.95 -9.89 -3.59
N ASN A 148 11.16 -9.61 -4.03
CA ASN A 148 12.41 -10.27 -3.60
C ASN A 148 13.15 -9.53 -2.48
N LEU A 149 12.58 -8.48 -1.90
CA LEU A 149 13.22 -7.68 -0.85
C LEU A 149 13.21 -8.40 0.49
N THR A 150 14.39 -8.78 0.99
CA THR A 150 14.55 -9.48 2.27
C THR A 150 13.99 -8.66 3.45
N ALA A 151 14.18 -7.34 3.43
CA ALA A 151 13.67 -6.45 4.46
C ALA A 151 12.14 -6.47 4.57
N MET A 152 11.45 -6.74 3.47
CA MET A 152 9.99 -6.83 3.37
C MET A 152 9.47 -8.26 3.50
N ASN A 153 10.26 -9.20 3.98
CA ASN A 153 9.87 -10.60 4.14
C ASN A 153 9.96 -11.05 5.60
N TRP A 154 9.04 -11.96 6.00
CA TRP A 154 9.11 -12.69 7.26
C TRP A 154 9.61 -14.12 7.01
N VAL A 155 10.78 -14.45 7.52
CA VAL A 155 11.34 -15.80 7.40
C VAL A 155 10.47 -16.83 8.14
N TRP A 156 9.99 -16.48 9.34
CA TRP A 156 9.20 -17.36 10.22
C TRP A 156 7.76 -17.63 9.70
N ASN A 157 7.21 -16.75 8.88
CA ASN A 157 5.84 -16.85 8.37
C ASN A 157 5.78 -17.13 6.86
N ALA A 158 6.92 -17.25 6.21
CA ALA A 158 7.05 -17.46 4.75
C ALA A 158 6.15 -16.51 3.92
N GLY A 159 6.04 -15.25 4.33
CA GLY A 159 5.18 -14.24 3.70
C GLY A 159 5.78 -12.85 3.77
N ARG A 160 5.24 -11.91 2.97
CA ARG A 160 5.72 -10.53 2.92
C ARG A 160 5.11 -9.70 4.05
N LYS A 161 5.89 -8.74 4.53
CA LYS A 161 5.37 -7.61 5.29
C LYS A 161 4.63 -6.71 4.31
N PHE A 162 3.39 -6.42 4.57
CA PHE A 162 2.56 -5.52 3.75
C PHE A 162 2.92 -4.07 3.98
N ALA A 163 3.24 -3.75 5.24
CA ALA A 163 3.89 -2.51 5.63
C ALA A 163 5.02 -2.83 6.61
N ARG A 164 6.09 -2.09 6.48
CA ARG A 164 7.20 -2.02 7.42
C ARG A 164 7.43 -0.56 7.77
N ILE A 165 7.06 -0.19 9.01
CA ILE A 165 7.28 1.13 9.56
C ILE A 165 7.95 0.93 10.90
N GLU A 166 9.12 1.51 11.08
CA GLU A 166 9.93 1.33 12.28
C GLU A 166 10.36 2.68 12.83
N PHE A 167 10.41 2.82 14.14
CA PHE A 167 10.87 4.03 14.80
C PHE A 167 11.36 3.72 16.21
N THR A 168 12.12 4.64 16.80
CA THR A 168 12.35 4.68 18.25
C THR A 168 11.39 5.65 18.88
N SER A 169 11.04 5.44 20.14
CA SER A 169 10.28 6.39 20.96
C SER A 169 11.00 6.71 22.27
N SER A 170 10.47 7.67 23.02
CA SER A 170 11.03 8.01 24.33
C SER A 170 11.08 6.82 25.30
N GLY A 171 10.04 5.98 25.29
CA GLY A 171 9.99 4.78 26.13
C GLY A 171 10.59 3.52 25.49
N MET A 172 10.74 3.50 24.16
CA MET A 172 11.25 2.36 23.41
C MET A 172 12.48 2.76 22.55
N PRO A 173 13.62 3.07 23.19
CA PRO A 173 14.80 3.59 22.49
C PRO A 173 15.48 2.55 21.57
N ARG A 174 15.20 1.26 21.75
CA ARG A 174 15.71 0.19 20.88
C ARG A 174 14.86 0.00 19.62
N GLY A 175 13.60 0.44 19.63
CA GLY A 175 12.69 0.39 18.50
C GLY A 175 11.28 -0.06 18.88
N TRP A 176 10.32 0.42 18.11
CA TRP A 176 8.92 0.00 18.07
C TRP A 176 8.55 -0.18 16.62
N VAL A 177 7.95 -1.30 16.25
CA VAL A 177 7.73 -1.64 14.85
C VAL A 177 6.25 -1.78 14.51
N ILE A 178 5.92 -1.49 13.27
CA ILE A 178 4.66 -1.84 12.62
C ILE A 178 5.02 -2.75 11.44
N HIS A 179 4.88 -4.05 11.63
CA HIS A 179 5.00 -5.02 10.57
C HIS A 179 3.61 -5.61 10.29
N LEU A 180 2.90 -4.99 9.36
CA LEU A 180 1.62 -5.52 8.90
C LEU A 180 1.86 -6.68 7.95
N GLY A 181 1.07 -7.74 8.06
CA GLY A 181 1.06 -8.86 7.13
C GLY A 181 0.03 -9.91 7.51
N SER A 182 -0.23 -10.86 6.63
CA SER A 182 -1.14 -11.98 6.93
C SER A 182 -0.56 -12.88 8.00
N THR A 183 -1.39 -13.29 8.97
CA THR A 183 -1.01 -14.24 10.02
C THR A 183 -2.03 -15.38 10.15
N GLY A 184 -1.70 -16.40 10.96
CA GLY A 184 -2.52 -17.59 11.05
C GLY A 184 -2.60 -18.35 9.73
N CYS A 185 -1.55 -18.27 8.93
CA CYS A 185 -1.45 -18.95 7.64
C CYS A 185 -1.19 -20.43 7.86
N ARG A 186 -2.03 -21.28 7.28
CA ARG A 186 -1.90 -22.73 7.42
C ARG A 186 -1.27 -23.33 6.16
N PRO A 187 -0.13 -24.00 6.28
CA PRO A 187 0.35 -24.85 5.20
C PRO A 187 -0.67 -26.01 5.00
N ASN A 188 -0.83 -26.44 3.77
CA ASN A 188 -1.54 -27.69 3.49
C ASN A 188 -0.82 -28.83 4.24
N GLN A 189 -1.50 -29.78 4.79
CA GLN A 189 -1.15 -30.85 5.76
C GLN A 189 0.29 -31.41 5.78
N THR A 190 1.17 -30.98 4.93
CA THR A 190 2.60 -31.31 4.90
C THR A 190 3.40 -30.03 5.12
N LYS A 191 4.31 -30.04 6.09
CA LYS A 191 5.13 -28.88 6.53
C LYS A 191 5.97 -28.19 5.44
N THR A 192 5.85 -28.58 4.21
CA THR A 192 6.63 -28.09 3.05
C THR A 192 5.79 -27.35 2.01
N THR A 193 4.50 -27.14 2.23
CA THR A 193 3.62 -26.54 1.23
C THR A 193 3.29 -25.08 1.57
N VAL A 194 3.26 -24.27 0.52
CA VAL A 194 2.78 -22.89 0.54
C VAL A 194 1.41 -22.82 1.21
N PRO A 195 1.15 -21.87 2.12
CA PRO A 195 -0.15 -21.69 2.73
C PRO A 195 -1.28 -21.57 1.70
N THR A 196 -2.39 -22.23 1.97
CA THR A 196 -3.60 -22.12 1.13
C THR A 196 -4.59 -21.09 1.63
N GLN A 197 -4.46 -20.68 2.90
CA GLN A 197 -5.28 -19.67 3.53
C GLN A 197 -4.60 -19.09 4.76
N CYS A 198 -4.97 -17.86 5.13
CA CYS A 198 -4.61 -17.21 6.38
C CYS A 198 -5.88 -16.83 7.12
N SER A 199 -5.97 -17.14 8.42
CA SER A 199 -7.13 -16.77 9.24
C SER A 199 -7.20 -15.25 9.49
N GLN A 200 -6.06 -14.57 9.38
CA GLN A 200 -5.93 -13.12 9.51
C GLN A 200 -5.29 -12.57 8.21
N PRO A 201 -6.09 -12.23 7.21
CA PRO A 201 -5.57 -11.74 5.92
C PRO A 201 -4.91 -10.37 6.04
N ASN A 202 -5.36 -9.50 6.95
CA ASN A 202 -4.77 -8.20 7.32
C ASN A 202 -4.48 -7.26 6.14
N ARG A 203 -5.38 -7.22 5.14
CA ARG A 203 -5.28 -6.37 3.94
C ARG A 203 -6.36 -5.29 4.01
N PRO A 204 -6.05 -4.08 4.48
CA PRO A 204 -7.03 -3.00 4.49
C PRO A 204 -7.33 -2.54 3.07
N GLU A 205 -8.59 -2.41 2.74
CA GLU A 205 -9.04 -1.72 1.54
C GLU A 205 -9.20 -0.23 1.85
N ILE A 206 -8.56 0.60 1.06
CA ILE A 206 -8.54 2.06 1.20
C ILE A 206 -9.40 2.64 0.10
N GLU A 207 -10.35 3.46 0.49
CA GLU A 207 -11.19 4.23 -0.44
C GLU A 207 -11.08 5.71 -0.13
N ILE A 208 -10.77 6.51 -1.13
CA ILE A 208 -10.61 7.96 -1.05
C ILE A 208 -11.59 8.58 -2.05
N ALA A 209 -12.70 9.07 -1.55
CA ALA A 209 -13.68 9.82 -2.35
C ALA A 209 -13.15 11.21 -2.71
N GLY A 210 -13.56 11.73 -3.86
CA GLY A 210 -13.18 13.07 -4.32
C GLY A 210 -11.71 13.20 -4.75
N PHE A 211 -11.00 12.08 -4.95
CA PHE A 211 -9.61 12.07 -5.40
C PHE A 211 -9.50 12.35 -6.90
N ASP A 212 -8.73 13.37 -7.25
CA ASP A 212 -8.37 13.73 -8.60
C ASP A 212 -6.89 13.39 -8.85
N PRO A 213 -6.58 12.38 -9.69
CA PRO A 213 -5.19 11.93 -9.89
C PRO A 213 -4.27 13.01 -10.49
N GLY A 214 -4.83 14.03 -11.15
CA GLY A 214 -4.07 15.14 -11.72
C GLY A 214 -3.74 16.26 -10.72
N GLN A 215 -4.36 16.26 -9.52
CA GLN A 215 -4.25 17.37 -8.59
C GLN A 215 -4.02 16.96 -7.14
N ASP A 216 -4.31 15.72 -6.78
CA ASP A 216 -4.28 15.28 -5.39
C ASP A 216 -3.10 14.34 -5.11
N VAL A 217 -2.69 14.32 -3.85
CA VAL A 217 -1.66 13.44 -3.31
C VAL A 217 -2.28 12.59 -2.20
N VAL A 218 -2.00 11.30 -2.20
CA VAL A 218 -2.37 10.40 -1.10
C VAL A 218 -1.37 10.60 0.04
N ILE A 219 -1.85 10.99 1.19
CA ILE A 219 -1.05 11.16 2.40
C ILE A 219 -1.12 9.89 3.24
N ALA A 220 0.01 9.26 3.50
CA ALA A 220 0.18 8.20 4.48
C ALA A 220 0.68 8.83 5.80
N ASP A 221 -0.21 8.98 6.80
CA ASP A 221 0.08 9.74 8.02
C ASP A 221 0.33 8.82 9.21
N LEU A 222 1.60 8.69 9.60
CA LEU A 222 2.02 7.86 10.73
C LEU A 222 1.44 8.33 12.07
N ALA A 223 1.28 9.64 12.27
CA ALA A 223 0.70 10.13 13.53
C ALA A 223 -0.78 9.74 13.66
N SER A 224 -1.52 9.79 12.56
CA SER A 224 -2.92 9.34 12.51
C SER A 224 -3.03 7.83 12.70
N LEU A 225 -2.12 7.04 12.14
CA LEU A 225 -2.05 5.60 12.34
C LEU A 225 -1.79 5.23 13.79
N LEU A 226 -0.88 5.95 14.47
CA LEU A 226 -0.47 5.69 15.85
C LEU A 226 -1.36 6.36 16.91
N LYS A 227 -2.37 7.12 16.51
CA LYS A 227 -3.17 7.98 17.43
C LYS A 227 -3.67 7.26 18.67
N ASP A 228 -4.08 6.00 18.52
CA ASP A 228 -4.68 5.19 19.58
C ASP A 228 -3.72 4.11 20.13
N SER A 229 -2.41 4.25 19.90
CA SER A 229 -1.35 3.31 20.31
C SER A 229 -0.46 3.92 21.39
N ASN A 230 -0.09 3.10 22.40
CA ASN A 230 0.97 3.45 23.32
C ASN A 230 2.33 3.02 22.70
N VAL A 231 3.09 4.00 22.25
CA VAL A 231 4.36 3.74 21.54
C VAL A 231 5.58 3.68 22.47
N ASP A 232 5.38 3.88 23.76
CA ASP A 232 6.44 3.91 24.78
C ASP A 232 6.55 2.63 25.62
N THR A 233 5.64 1.69 25.38
CA THR A 233 5.65 0.39 26.04
C THR A 233 5.45 -0.72 25.03
N ASN A 234 5.74 -1.93 25.44
CA ASN A 234 5.44 -3.14 24.69
C ASN A 234 4.65 -4.10 25.58
N GLN A 235 3.67 -4.78 25.03
CA GLN A 235 2.98 -5.85 25.74
C GLN A 235 3.98 -6.95 26.12
N PRO A 236 3.98 -7.43 27.37
CA PRO A 236 4.87 -8.53 27.78
C PRO A 236 4.68 -9.79 26.92
N ASN A 237 5.76 -10.44 26.57
CA ASN A 237 5.81 -11.68 25.77
C ASN A 237 5.30 -11.52 24.32
N THR A 238 5.35 -10.31 23.77
CA THR A 238 5.20 -10.04 22.34
C THR A 238 6.45 -9.38 21.78
N GLU A 239 6.55 -9.33 20.47
CA GLU A 239 7.61 -8.56 19.80
C GLU A 239 7.40 -7.05 20.04
N ALA A 240 8.47 -6.28 19.90
CA ALA A 240 8.42 -4.83 20.15
C ALA A 240 7.52 -4.12 19.15
N GLY A 241 6.37 -3.63 19.60
CA GLY A 241 5.34 -3.02 18.78
C GLY A 241 4.35 -4.05 18.20
N CYS A 242 3.83 -3.82 17.01
CA CYS A 242 2.82 -4.68 16.40
C CYS A 242 3.38 -5.46 15.20
N MET A 243 3.45 -6.77 15.31
CA MET A 243 3.81 -7.69 14.21
C MET A 243 2.61 -8.49 13.68
N SER A 244 1.39 -7.96 13.79
CA SER A 244 0.14 -8.57 13.33
C SER A 244 -0.24 -9.87 14.04
N ALA A 245 0.37 -10.21 15.17
CA ALA A 245 0.02 -11.38 15.94
C ALA A 245 -1.35 -11.18 16.63
N PRO A 246 -2.29 -12.14 16.56
CA PRO A 246 -3.66 -11.95 17.04
C PRO A 246 -3.76 -11.80 18.56
N ASN A 247 -2.74 -12.19 19.32
CA ASN A 247 -2.64 -12.06 20.78
C ASN A 247 -1.88 -10.79 21.22
N ASP A 248 -1.45 -9.94 20.30
CA ASP A 248 -0.67 -8.75 20.57
C ASP A 248 -1.56 -7.52 20.75
N GLY A 249 -1.69 -7.03 21.98
CA GLY A 249 -2.51 -5.87 22.30
C GLY A 249 -2.01 -4.56 21.70
N ASP A 250 -0.72 -4.46 21.36
CA ASP A 250 -0.14 -3.29 20.72
C ASP A 250 -0.69 -3.08 19.30
N CYS A 251 -1.25 -4.14 18.68
CA CYS A 251 -1.90 -4.06 17.38
C CYS A 251 -3.31 -3.44 17.41
N VAL A 252 -3.97 -3.40 18.55
CA VAL A 252 -5.42 -3.04 18.63
C VAL A 252 -5.72 -1.66 18.03
N GLY A 253 -4.99 -0.63 18.47
CA GLY A 253 -5.18 0.74 17.98
C GLY A 253 -4.81 0.90 16.49
N LEU A 254 -3.73 0.24 16.08
CA LEU A 254 -3.26 0.24 14.69
C LEU A 254 -4.28 -0.38 13.74
N PHE A 255 -4.81 -1.56 14.06
CA PHE A 255 -5.77 -2.24 13.20
C PHE A 255 -7.06 -1.45 13.07
N ALA A 256 -7.55 -0.86 14.17
CA ALA A 256 -8.70 0.04 14.11
C ALA A 256 -8.45 1.24 13.17
N ASN A 257 -7.27 1.86 13.25
CA ASN A 257 -6.88 3.00 12.40
C ASN A 257 -6.53 2.61 10.95
N LEU A 258 -6.31 1.32 10.68
CA LEU A 258 -6.22 0.75 9.34
C LEU A 258 -7.58 0.35 8.76
N GLY A 259 -8.67 0.41 9.55
CA GLY A 259 -9.98 -0.09 9.14
C GLY A 259 -10.09 -1.61 9.16
N LEU A 260 -9.28 -2.28 9.97
CA LEU A 260 -9.26 -3.74 10.09
C LEU A 260 -9.90 -4.21 11.40
N PRO A 261 -10.61 -5.35 11.39
CA PRO A 261 -11.01 -6.02 12.63
C PRO A 261 -9.78 -6.62 13.32
N PHE A 262 -9.81 -6.68 14.65
CA PHE A 262 -8.73 -7.30 15.41
C PHE A 262 -9.26 -7.98 16.68
N THR A 263 -8.98 -9.27 16.86
CA THR A 263 -9.23 -10.06 18.08
C THR A 263 -10.61 -9.80 18.70
N GLY A 264 -11.67 -10.08 17.93
CA GLY A 264 -13.05 -9.90 18.37
C GLY A 264 -13.56 -8.46 18.39
N LYS A 265 -12.72 -7.47 18.07
CA LYS A 265 -13.13 -6.08 17.86
C LYS A 265 -13.48 -5.85 16.39
N PRO A 266 -14.57 -5.11 16.10
CA PRO A 266 -14.92 -4.78 14.73
C PRO A 266 -13.88 -3.86 14.08
N ALA A 267 -13.91 -3.79 12.74
CA ALA A 267 -13.13 -2.82 12.01
C ALA A 267 -13.47 -1.38 12.44
N GLY A 268 -12.46 -0.56 12.60
CA GLY A 268 -12.62 0.88 12.80
C GLY A 268 -12.78 1.62 11.47
N VAL A 269 -12.83 2.94 11.56
CA VAL A 269 -12.69 3.79 10.37
C VAL A 269 -11.20 4.01 10.12
N GLN A 270 -10.76 3.75 8.88
CA GLN A 270 -9.36 3.96 8.54
C GLN A 270 -8.98 5.45 8.66
N LYS A 271 -7.79 5.73 9.22
CA LYS A 271 -7.25 7.08 9.47
C LYS A 271 -5.85 7.25 8.90
N PHE A 272 -5.24 6.17 8.43
CA PHE A 272 -3.87 6.15 7.94
C PHE A 272 -3.70 6.92 6.63
N MET A 273 -4.66 6.75 5.72
CA MET A 273 -4.62 7.35 4.39
C MET A 273 -5.69 8.44 4.23
N ARG A 274 -5.31 9.56 3.65
CA ARG A 274 -6.21 10.65 3.27
C ARG A 274 -5.72 11.33 2.01
N THR A 275 -6.53 12.15 1.39
CA THR A 275 -6.10 12.99 0.28
C THR A 275 -5.73 14.39 0.75
N GLN A 276 -4.84 15.02 0.00
CA GLN A 276 -4.52 16.43 0.11
C GLN A 276 -4.31 17.00 -1.28
N ARG A 277 -4.85 18.18 -1.55
CA ARG A 277 -4.56 18.89 -2.79
C ARG A 277 -3.06 19.11 -2.91
N GLY A 278 -2.46 18.60 -3.99
CA GLY A 278 -1.06 18.85 -4.30
C GLY A 278 -0.86 20.35 -4.63
N ALA A 279 0.25 20.92 -4.23
CA ALA A 279 0.68 22.17 -4.87
C ALA A 279 0.97 21.81 -6.35
N LEU A 280 0.31 22.48 -7.29
CA LEU A 280 0.63 22.35 -8.71
C LEU A 280 2.15 22.58 -8.85
N SER A 281 2.89 21.53 -9.16
CA SER A 281 4.27 21.70 -9.62
C SER A 281 4.16 22.53 -10.88
N ALA A 282 4.62 23.77 -10.84
CA ALA A 282 4.75 24.59 -12.03
C ALA A 282 5.60 23.76 -13.01
N ALA A 283 4.99 23.32 -14.11
CA ALA A 283 5.68 22.65 -15.19
C ALA A 283 6.90 23.52 -15.53
N ALA A 284 8.10 22.99 -15.28
CA ALA A 284 9.33 23.60 -15.72
C ALA A 284 9.25 23.66 -17.24
N GLY A 285 8.90 24.83 -17.74
CA GLY A 285 8.89 25.13 -19.16
C GLY A 285 10.28 24.84 -19.72
N SER A 286 10.35 23.88 -20.61
CA SER A 286 11.49 23.61 -21.46
C SER A 286 11.85 24.89 -22.25
N LYS A 287 13.03 25.41 -22.04
CA LYS A 287 13.74 26.17 -23.05
C LYS A 287 14.83 25.30 -23.66
#